data_d7327b19ff23f047daf8e90e709abe5a
#
_entry.id   d7327b19ff23f047daf8e90e709abe5a
#
_cell.length_a   1.000
_cell.length_b   1.000
_cell.length_c   1.000
_cell.angle_alpha   90.00
_cell.angle_beta   90.00
_cell.angle_gamma   90.00
#
_symmetry.space_group_name_H-M   'P 1'
#
loop_
_entity.id
_entity.type
_entity.pdbx_description
1 polymer ?
#
loop_
_entity_poly.entity_id
_entity_poly.type
_entity_poly.pdbx_seq_one_letter_code
_entity_poly.pdbx_strand_id
1 'polypeptide(L)'
;MGAYMAELSSARASKGTCYYCKSEIEKGKMTQHLKYCKQRAAAIAAEAKAPTEQKTRLFHLIVEGLWSPEYWMHLEIPASEPLVTLDSFLRGIWLECCGHLSGFKIGDTSYSLEPEDMYYGLAEVGEEEEEEEDEEGELDDVVNGEELVEQLSSEELELIPSDLLSELRKSWPIDDLVAFLKERLKSLPREGGYRTLEEIEEARRLYWQRMFLKSLLDMVEDRSMYVQLGNVLKVGQKFSYDYDFGSTTHLGLRVASEREGVVRDEQRPVKVMARNNPHGFTCSVCGKPATKLASGFYGGKAYCNKCARKSRDSEMMLPVVNSPRAGVCGYTGPSNPAAWEDEDEEDER
;
A
#
# COMPACT_ATOMS: atom_id res chain seq x y z
N MET A 1 -0.41 -29.52 1.90
CA MET A 1 1.01 -29.08 1.78
C MET A 1 1.54 -29.15 0.35
N GLY A 2 1.29 -30.20 -0.43
CA GLY A 2 1.82 -30.36 -1.80
C GLY A 2 1.29 -29.33 -2.82
N ALA A 3 0.00 -28.99 -2.80
CA ALA A 3 -0.60 -28.00 -3.71
C ALA A 3 -0.08 -26.56 -3.44
N TYR A 4 0.08 -26.19 -2.17
CA TYR A 4 0.62 -24.89 -1.76
C TYR A 4 2.08 -24.68 -2.19
N MET A 5 2.90 -25.76 -2.14
CA MET A 5 4.29 -25.70 -2.60
C MET A 5 4.41 -25.67 -4.14
N ALA A 6 3.45 -26.24 -4.86
CA ALA A 6 3.40 -26.16 -6.33
C ALA A 6 3.02 -24.75 -6.81
N GLU A 7 2.10 -24.06 -6.12
CA GLU A 7 1.76 -22.65 -6.37
C GLU A 7 2.94 -21.69 -6.11
N LEU A 8 3.70 -21.90 -5.03
CA LEU A 8 4.92 -21.13 -4.75
C LEU A 8 6.02 -21.35 -5.81
N SER A 9 6.07 -22.52 -6.45
CA SER A 9 7.00 -22.79 -7.55
C SER A 9 6.58 -22.10 -8.84
N SER A 10 5.26 -21.97 -9.12
CA SER A 10 4.75 -21.28 -10.30
C SER A 10 4.95 -19.76 -10.22
N ALA A 11 4.86 -19.18 -9.02
CA ALA A 11 5.09 -17.76 -8.79
C ALA A 11 6.53 -17.32 -9.09
N ARG A 12 7.52 -18.20 -8.89
CA ARG A 12 8.93 -17.95 -9.28
C ARG A 12 9.16 -17.93 -10.78
N ALA A 13 8.31 -18.60 -11.55
CA ALA A 13 8.40 -18.71 -13.01
C ALA A 13 7.58 -17.66 -13.76
N SER A 14 6.93 -16.69 -13.03
CA SER A 14 6.14 -15.67 -13.71
C SER A 14 7.03 -14.79 -14.60
N LYS A 15 6.49 -14.42 -15.76
CA LYS A 15 7.14 -13.53 -16.72
C LYS A 15 6.42 -12.21 -16.77
N GLY A 16 7.11 -11.19 -17.24
CA GLY A 16 6.53 -9.88 -17.49
C GLY A 16 7.23 -9.16 -18.62
N THR A 17 6.63 -8.07 -19.05
CA THR A 17 7.08 -7.25 -20.16
C THR A 17 7.90 -6.05 -19.67
N CYS A 18 9.09 -5.85 -20.26
CA CYS A 18 9.85 -4.63 -20.11
C CYS A 18 9.25 -3.55 -21.01
N TYR A 19 8.82 -2.42 -20.43
CA TYR A 19 8.14 -1.36 -21.19
C TYR A 19 9.08 -0.59 -22.12
N TYR A 20 10.39 -0.60 -21.86
CA TYR A 20 11.37 0.03 -22.75
C TYR A 20 11.63 -0.77 -24.05
N CYS A 21 11.83 -2.09 -23.97
CA CYS A 21 12.21 -2.90 -25.13
C CYS A 21 11.12 -3.89 -25.55
N LYS A 22 9.98 -3.90 -24.85
CA LYS A 22 8.83 -4.78 -25.09
C LYS A 22 9.16 -6.29 -25.00
N SER A 23 10.35 -6.65 -24.50
CA SER A 23 10.76 -8.06 -24.33
C SER A 23 10.09 -8.68 -23.12
N GLU A 24 9.70 -9.96 -23.26
CA GLU A 24 9.19 -10.78 -22.16
C GLU A 24 10.36 -11.38 -21.37
N ILE A 25 10.42 -11.11 -20.06
CA ILE A 25 11.50 -11.48 -19.16
C ILE A 25 10.93 -12.21 -17.93
N GLU A 26 11.62 -13.24 -17.45
CA GLU A 26 11.28 -13.90 -16.17
C GLU A 26 11.42 -12.93 -14.99
N LYS A 27 10.48 -13.00 -14.02
CA LYS A 27 10.49 -12.17 -12.80
C LYS A 27 11.87 -12.06 -12.16
N GLY A 28 12.51 -13.20 -11.91
CA GLY A 28 13.82 -13.25 -11.24
C GLY A 28 14.98 -12.59 -12.01
N LYS A 29 14.79 -12.37 -13.33
CA LYS A 29 15.80 -11.73 -14.20
C LYS A 29 15.47 -10.28 -14.53
N MET A 30 14.25 -9.80 -14.22
CA MET A 30 13.79 -8.48 -14.64
C MET A 30 14.65 -7.34 -14.07
N THR A 31 15.02 -7.39 -12.80
CA THR A 31 15.90 -6.36 -12.18
C THR A 31 17.23 -6.27 -12.92
N GLN A 32 17.84 -7.42 -13.24
CA GLN A 32 19.09 -7.45 -13.98
C GLN A 32 18.91 -6.98 -15.43
N HIS A 33 17.81 -7.41 -16.08
CA HIS A 33 17.48 -6.95 -17.42
C HIS A 33 17.35 -5.43 -17.47
N LEU A 34 16.57 -4.81 -16.58
CA LEU A 34 16.39 -3.35 -16.52
C LEU A 34 17.70 -2.61 -16.34
N LYS A 35 18.67 -3.18 -15.60
CA LYS A 35 20.01 -2.59 -15.44
C LYS A 35 20.79 -2.54 -16.74
N TYR A 36 20.60 -3.53 -17.64
CA TYR A 36 21.35 -3.68 -18.89
C TYR A 36 20.50 -3.51 -20.16
N CYS A 37 19.24 -3.12 -20.03
CA CYS A 37 18.36 -2.87 -21.17
C CYS A 37 18.86 -1.68 -22.00
N LYS A 38 19.18 -1.94 -23.28
CA LYS A 38 19.73 -0.91 -24.16
C LYS A 38 18.76 0.26 -24.39
N GLN A 39 17.48 -0.02 -24.53
CA GLN A 39 16.43 0.99 -24.72
C GLN A 39 16.26 1.86 -23.47
N ARG A 40 16.29 1.25 -22.28
CA ARG A 40 16.30 2.02 -21.02
C ARG A 40 17.56 2.87 -20.92
N ALA A 41 18.73 2.34 -21.24
CA ALA A 41 19.99 3.10 -21.22
C ALA A 41 19.96 4.29 -22.20
N ALA A 42 19.36 4.11 -23.40
CA ALA A 42 19.17 5.20 -24.36
C ALA A 42 18.22 6.28 -23.83
N ALA A 43 17.12 5.89 -23.18
CA ALA A 43 16.19 6.83 -22.55
C ALA A 43 16.87 7.65 -21.44
N ILE A 44 17.63 7.00 -20.55
CA ILE A 44 18.42 7.67 -19.49
C ILE A 44 19.47 8.62 -20.09
N ALA A 45 20.16 8.20 -21.17
CA ALA A 45 21.13 9.06 -21.86
C ALA A 45 20.48 10.30 -22.51
N ALA A 46 19.23 10.20 -22.96
CA ALA A 46 18.46 11.33 -23.44
C ALA A 46 18.10 12.30 -22.28
N GLU A 47 17.65 11.78 -21.14
CA GLU A 47 17.37 12.56 -19.92
C GLU A 47 18.63 13.28 -19.38
N ALA A 48 19.81 12.66 -19.52
CA ALA A 48 21.06 13.25 -19.05
C ALA A 48 21.40 14.59 -19.72
N LYS A 49 20.81 14.88 -20.90
CA LYS A 49 20.97 16.15 -21.64
C LYS A 49 20.09 17.28 -21.10
N ALA A 50 19.13 16.98 -20.25
CA ALA A 50 18.28 17.99 -19.64
C ALA A 50 19.05 18.90 -18.69
N PRO A 51 18.61 20.17 -18.51
CA PRO A 51 19.18 21.08 -17.52
C PRO A 51 19.16 20.47 -16.11
N THR A 52 20.11 20.87 -15.27
CA THR A 52 20.24 20.34 -13.90
C THR A 52 19.01 20.63 -13.05
N GLU A 53 18.39 21.79 -13.28
CA GLU A 53 17.18 22.27 -12.56
C GLU A 53 15.96 21.36 -12.80
N GLN A 54 15.95 20.61 -13.89
CA GLN A 54 14.88 19.65 -14.21
C GLN A 54 15.17 18.25 -13.70
N LYS A 55 16.36 18.02 -13.12
CA LYS A 55 16.73 16.70 -12.61
C LYS A 55 16.33 16.53 -11.15
N THR A 56 15.78 15.37 -10.85
CA THR A 56 15.41 14.97 -9.50
C THR A 56 15.93 13.57 -9.19
N ARG A 57 15.95 13.22 -7.92
CA ARG A 57 16.27 11.87 -7.45
C ARG A 57 15.08 10.96 -7.70
N LEU A 58 15.27 9.89 -8.45
CA LEU A 58 14.25 8.89 -8.77
C LEU A 58 14.55 7.58 -8.04
N PHE A 59 13.56 7.03 -7.35
CA PHE A 59 13.62 5.67 -6.78
C PHE A 59 13.14 4.64 -7.79
N HIS A 60 13.85 3.52 -7.89
CA HIS A 60 13.38 2.30 -8.52
C HIS A 60 12.75 1.43 -7.44
N LEU A 61 11.42 1.29 -7.47
CA LEU A 61 10.67 0.43 -6.58
C LEU A 61 10.34 -0.91 -7.26
N ILE A 62 10.38 -1.99 -6.49
CA ILE A 62 9.81 -3.29 -6.87
C ILE A 62 8.62 -3.51 -5.96
N VAL A 63 7.47 -3.77 -6.56
CA VAL A 63 6.19 -4.03 -5.89
C VAL A 63 5.73 -5.44 -6.23
N GLU A 64 5.27 -6.19 -5.25
CA GLU A 64 4.73 -7.54 -5.46
C GLU A 64 3.61 -7.88 -4.48
N GLY A 65 2.64 -8.68 -4.90
CA GLY A 65 1.62 -9.23 -4.00
C GLY A 65 2.26 -10.19 -3.00
N LEU A 66 2.10 -9.95 -1.67
CA LEU A 66 2.72 -10.80 -0.64
C LEU A 66 2.17 -12.23 -0.65
N TRP A 67 0.87 -12.39 -0.90
CA TRP A 67 0.20 -13.70 -0.96
C TRP A 67 0.01 -14.21 -2.40
N SER A 68 0.29 -13.36 -3.39
CA SER A 68 0.17 -13.64 -4.82
C SER A 68 1.38 -13.06 -5.57
N PRO A 69 2.59 -13.61 -5.33
CA PRO A 69 3.85 -13.04 -5.82
C PRO A 69 4.02 -13.15 -7.34
N GLU A 70 3.10 -13.79 -8.05
CA GLU A 70 2.98 -13.74 -9.51
C GLU A 70 2.63 -12.35 -10.03
N TYR A 71 1.95 -11.51 -9.24
CA TYR A 71 1.68 -10.12 -9.54
C TYR A 71 2.83 -9.26 -9.03
N TRP A 72 3.51 -8.60 -9.93
CA TRP A 72 4.65 -7.75 -9.61
C TRP A 72 4.86 -6.66 -10.66
N MET A 73 5.50 -5.57 -10.27
CA MET A 73 5.92 -4.50 -11.15
C MET A 73 7.21 -3.84 -10.67
N HIS A 74 7.89 -3.19 -11.60
CA HIS A 74 9.01 -2.31 -11.37
C HIS A 74 8.58 -0.89 -11.71
N LEU A 75 8.74 0.03 -10.78
CA LEU A 75 8.33 1.42 -10.89
C LEU A 75 9.54 2.34 -10.77
N GLU A 76 9.46 3.49 -11.40
CA GLU A 76 10.33 4.63 -11.15
C GLU A 76 9.46 5.79 -10.67
N ILE A 77 9.83 6.44 -9.54
CA ILE A 77 9.08 7.51 -8.90
C ILE A 77 10.04 8.56 -8.33
N PRO A 78 9.76 9.87 -8.42
CA PRO A 78 10.57 10.91 -7.79
C PRO A 78 10.59 10.77 -6.26
N ALA A 79 11.74 11.00 -5.66
CA ALA A 79 11.89 10.98 -4.21
C ALA A 79 11.21 12.19 -3.53
N SER A 80 10.93 13.25 -4.29
CA SER A 80 10.16 14.43 -3.85
C SER A 80 8.67 14.18 -3.77
N GLU A 81 8.15 13.13 -4.44
CA GLU A 81 6.74 12.81 -4.34
C GLU A 81 6.37 12.33 -2.95
N PRO A 82 5.17 12.70 -2.45
CA PRO A 82 4.67 12.18 -1.18
C PRO A 82 4.21 10.71 -1.32
N LEU A 83 4.10 10.00 -0.19
CA LEU A 83 3.59 8.62 -0.16
C LEU A 83 2.19 8.49 -0.76
N VAL A 84 1.34 9.52 -0.63
CA VAL A 84 -0.02 9.53 -1.20
C VAL A 84 -0.01 9.40 -2.73
N THR A 85 1.02 9.91 -3.42
CA THR A 85 1.20 9.71 -4.87
C THR A 85 1.38 8.22 -5.20
N LEU A 86 2.18 7.50 -4.40
CA LEU A 86 2.36 6.07 -4.56
C LEU A 86 1.09 5.29 -4.18
N ASP A 87 0.36 5.70 -3.15
CA ASP A 87 -0.95 5.14 -2.77
C ASP A 87 -1.94 5.25 -3.92
N SER A 88 -2.14 6.46 -4.45
CA SER A 88 -3.06 6.73 -5.57
C SER A 88 -2.72 5.90 -6.81
N PHE A 89 -1.43 5.78 -7.11
CA PHE A 89 -0.96 4.93 -8.20
C PHE A 89 -1.30 3.44 -7.97
N LEU A 90 -0.99 2.89 -6.79
CA LEU A 90 -1.25 1.47 -6.47
C LEU A 90 -2.75 1.16 -6.46
N ARG A 91 -3.55 2.07 -5.94
CA ARG A 91 -5.01 2.00 -6.02
C ARG A 91 -5.46 1.96 -7.47
N GLY A 92 -5.07 2.94 -8.27
CA GLY A 92 -5.53 3.10 -9.65
C GLY A 92 -5.16 1.92 -10.56
N ILE A 93 -3.95 1.36 -10.41
CA ILE A 93 -3.49 0.27 -11.29
C ILE A 93 -3.96 -1.12 -10.85
N TRP A 94 -4.17 -1.35 -9.52
CA TRP A 94 -4.36 -2.70 -9.00
C TRP A 94 -5.50 -2.91 -8.01
N LEU A 95 -5.95 -1.88 -7.27
CA LEU A 95 -6.62 -2.15 -6.01
C LEU A 95 -7.98 -1.48 -5.85
N GLU A 96 -8.18 -0.28 -6.40
CA GLU A 96 -9.34 0.54 -6.08
C GLU A 96 -10.64 -0.10 -6.54
N CYS A 97 -11.57 -0.30 -5.62
CA CYS A 97 -12.90 -0.87 -5.90
C CYS A 97 -14.06 -0.07 -5.30
N CYS A 98 -13.92 0.52 -4.11
CA CYS A 98 -14.98 1.25 -3.42
C CYS A 98 -14.47 2.15 -2.27
N GLY A 99 -13.31 2.77 -2.42
CA GLY A 99 -12.80 3.78 -1.47
C GLY A 99 -12.38 3.23 -0.12
N HIS A 100 -11.78 2.02 -0.06
CA HIS A 100 -11.30 1.48 1.19
C HIS A 100 -10.07 2.23 1.73
N LEU A 101 -9.87 2.18 3.03
CA LEU A 101 -8.66 2.66 3.69
C LEU A 101 -7.43 1.87 3.24
N SER A 102 -6.29 2.52 3.29
CA SER A 102 -4.99 1.94 2.96
C SER A 102 -3.90 2.50 3.85
N GLY A 103 -2.76 1.83 3.92
CA GLY A 103 -1.64 2.26 4.73
C GLY A 103 -0.32 1.66 4.30
N PHE A 104 0.77 2.40 4.51
CA PHE A 104 2.13 1.89 4.40
C PHE A 104 2.68 1.54 5.78
N LYS A 105 3.52 0.50 5.86
CA LYS A 105 4.35 0.21 7.03
C LYS A 105 5.82 0.25 6.62
N ILE A 106 6.54 1.26 7.12
CA ILE A 106 7.96 1.52 6.82
C ILE A 106 8.77 1.40 8.12
N GLY A 107 9.47 0.29 8.30
CA GLY A 107 10.07 -0.03 9.60
C GLY A 107 8.99 -0.26 10.64
N ASP A 108 9.02 0.50 11.73
CA ASP A 108 8.03 0.43 12.81
C ASP A 108 6.90 1.49 12.65
N THR A 109 7.03 2.41 11.70
CA THR A 109 6.08 3.52 11.49
C THR A 109 5.01 3.15 10.47
N SER A 110 3.76 3.48 10.78
CA SER A 110 2.62 3.39 9.89
C SER A 110 2.35 4.76 9.25
N TYR A 111 1.81 4.75 8.04
CA TYR A 111 1.43 5.94 7.29
C TYR A 111 0.07 5.71 6.66
N SER A 112 -0.90 6.60 6.94
CA SER A 112 -2.25 6.54 6.38
C SER A 112 -2.73 7.93 5.96
N LEU A 113 -3.89 7.96 5.30
CA LEU A 113 -4.62 9.21 5.08
C LEU A 113 -5.62 9.39 6.21
N GLU A 114 -5.68 10.57 6.78
CA GLU A 114 -6.74 10.94 7.71
C GLU A 114 -8.11 10.85 7.01
N PRO A 115 -9.20 10.50 7.72
CA PRO A 115 -10.52 10.42 7.11
C PRO A 115 -10.96 11.73 6.43
N GLU A 116 -10.49 12.86 6.90
CA GLU A 116 -10.75 14.19 6.34
C GLU A 116 -10.06 14.38 5.00
N ASP A 117 -8.82 13.92 4.85
CA ASP A 117 -8.05 14.00 3.60
C ASP A 117 -8.64 13.17 2.48
N MET A 118 -9.38 12.10 2.79
CA MET A 118 -10.06 11.28 1.79
C MET A 118 -11.20 12.01 1.08
N TYR A 119 -11.81 13.01 1.73
CA TYR A 119 -12.89 13.81 1.13
C TYR A 119 -12.37 14.88 0.18
N TYR A 120 -11.22 15.49 0.45
CA TYR A 120 -10.63 16.53 -0.39
C TYR A 120 -9.99 15.97 -1.66
N GLY A 121 -9.37 14.81 -1.62
CA GLY A 121 -8.74 14.17 -2.81
C GLY A 121 -9.71 13.68 -3.88
N LEU A 122 -11.02 13.62 -3.61
CA LEU A 122 -12.07 13.26 -4.58
C LEU A 122 -12.82 14.47 -5.14
N ALA A 123 -12.62 15.67 -4.61
CA ALA A 123 -13.36 16.88 -4.93
C ALA A 123 -12.65 17.81 -5.94
N GLU A 124 -11.34 17.65 -6.18
CA GLU A 124 -10.61 18.54 -7.10
C GLU A 124 -10.50 18.01 -8.53
N VAL A 125 -11.66 17.90 -9.19
CA VAL A 125 -11.74 18.09 -10.64
C VAL A 125 -12.82 19.14 -10.91
N GLY A 126 -12.46 20.39 -10.77
CA GLY A 126 -13.22 21.55 -11.20
C GLY A 126 -13.57 22.53 -10.09
N GLU A 127 -12.68 23.50 -9.88
CA GLU A 127 -12.97 24.94 -9.83
C GLU A 127 -11.70 25.64 -9.34
N GLU A 128 -11.25 26.61 -10.10
CA GLU A 128 -10.14 27.49 -9.77
C GLU A 128 -10.53 28.31 -8.52
N GLU A 129 -9.93 28.04 -7.39
CA GLU A 129 -9.96 28.93 -6.22
C GLU A 129 -8.55 29.40 -5.87
N GLU A 130 -8.48 30.68 -5.54
CA GLU A 130 -7.32 31.56 -5.37
C GLU A 130 -6.26 30.96 -4.46
N GLU A 131 -4.99 31.04 -4.92
CA GLU A 131 -3.78 30.67 -4.15
C GLU A 131 -3.71 31.46 -2.85
N GLU A 132 -4.12 30.88 -1.73
CA GLU A 132 -3.60 31.26 -0.44
C GLU A 132 -2.22 30.65 -0.30
N GLU A 133 -1.18 31.50 -0.22
CA GLU A 133 0.20 31.10 0.05
C GLU A 133 0.22 30.38 1.41
N ASP A 134 0.16 29.05 1.37
CA ASP A 134 0.37 28.22 2.56
C ASP A 134 1.83 28.42 2.99
N GLU A 135 2.00 29.13 4.11
CA GLU A 135 3.24 29.13 4.86
C GLU A 135 3.62 27.66 5.08
N GLU A 136 4.85 27.28 4.66
CA GLU A 136 5.46 25.98 4.96
C GLU A 136 5.43 25.79 6.49
N GLY A 137 4.34 25.24 7.01
CA GLY A 137 4.22 24.85 8.40
C GLY A 137 5.24 23.73 8.63
N GLU A 138 6.28 24.02 9.43
CA GLU A 138 7.03 22.96 10.12
C GLU A 138 5.97 22.07 10.75
N LEU A 139 5.89 20.80 10.29
CA LEU A 139 5.06 19.77 10.92
C LEU A 139 5.41 19.80 12.41
N ASP A 140 4.50 20.26 13.24
CA ASP A 140 4.68 20.28 14.68
C ASP A 140 4.84 18.83 15.14
N ASP A 141 6.09 18.40 15.37
CA ASP A 141 6.43 17.09 15.94
C ASP A 141 5.99 16.98 17.42
N VAL A 142 4.99 17.78 17.83
CA VAL A 142 4.48 17.87 19.20
C VAL A 142 3.00 17.53 19.25
N VAL A 143 2.65 16.49 20.00
CA VAL A 143 1.27 16.11 20.29
C VAL A 143 0.73 16.95 21.44
N ASN A 144 -0.39 17.65 21.22
CA ASN A 144 -1.12 18.32 22.28
C ASN A 144 -1.91 17.32 23.13
N GLY A 145 -1.44 17.07 24.36
CA GLY A 145 -2.02 16.04 25.21
C GLY A 145 -3.44 16.33 25.69
N GLU A 146 -3.85 17.60 25.80
CA GLU A 146 -5.25 17.93 26.14
C GLU A 146 -6.19 17.54 25.00
N GLU A 147 -5.86 17.87 23.75
CA GLU A 147 -6.62 17.48 22.57
C GLU A 147 -6.70 15.95 22.42
N LEU A 148 -5.58 15.25 22.69
CA LEU A 148 -5.54 13.80 22.69
C LEU A 148 -6.51 13.20 23.71
N VAL A 149 -6.60 13.77 24.90
CA VAL A 149 -7.50 13.30 25.98
C VAL A 149 -8.96 13.67 25.70
N GLU A 150 -9.22 14.81 25.04
CA GLU A 150 -10.58 15.22 24.65
C GLU A 150 -11.21 14.29 23.60
N GLN A 151 -10.41 13.61 22.80
CA GLN A 151 -10.89 12.62 21.81
C GLN A 151 -11.34 11.29 22.44
N LEU A 152 -11.00 11.05 23.73
CA LEU A 152 -11.34 9.80 24.42
C LEU A 152 -12.78 9.82 24.92
N SER A 153 -13.46 8.70 24.78
CA SER A 153 -14.80 8.49 25.33
C SER A 153 -14.79 8.45 26.87
N SER A 154 -15.96 8.72 27.48
CA SER A 154 -16.11 8.62 28.94
C SER A 154 -15.78 7.23 29.48
N GLU A 155 -16.06 6.16 28.69
CA GLU A 155 -15.76 4.78 29.07
C GLU A 155 -14.25 4.50 29.06
N GLU A 156 -13.52 5.06 28.09
CA GLU A 156 -12.06 4.95 28.01
C GLU A 156 -11.38 5.71 29.16
N LEU A 157 -11.87 6.91 29.49
CA LEU A 157 -11.34 7.71 30.60
C LEU A 157 -11.46 6.99 31.96
N GLU A 158 -12.52 6.20 32.18
CA GLU A 158 -12.67 5.39 33.41
C GLU A 158 -11.68 4.22 33.50
N LEU A 159 -11.17 3.73 32.36
CA LEU A 159 -10.21 2.64 32.29
C LEU A 159 -8.75 3.08 32.48
N ILE A 160 -8.48 4.38 32.30
CA ILE A 160 -7.14 4.94 32.37
C ILE A 160 -6.77 5.26 33.81
N PRO A 161 -5.64 4.75 34.35
CA PRO A 161 -5.13 5.18 35.65
C PRO A 161 -4.89 6.67 35.70
N SER A 162 -5.20 7.31 36.84
CA SER A 162 -5.09 8.78 37.00
C SER A 162 -3.65 9.30 36.80
N ASP A 163 -2.63 8.50 37.15
CA ASP A 163 -1.22 8.81 36.88
C ASP A 163 -0.92 8.85 35.39
N LEU A 164 -1.42 7.89 34.63
CA LEU A 164 -1.28 7.84 33.17
C LEU A 164 -2.04 9.01 32.51
N LEU A 165 -3.27 9.25 32.93
CA LEU A 165 -4.08 10.37 32.40
C LEU A 165 -3.39 11.73 32.61
N SER A 166 -2.75 11.94 33.77
CA SER A 166 -2.01 13.17 34.04
C SER A 166 -0.78 13.33 33.15
N GLU A 167 -0.13 12.25 32.74
CA GLU A 167 0.97 12.29 31.79
C GLU A 167 0.47 12.53 30.36
N LEU A 168 -0.62 11.88 29.94
CA LEU A 168 -1.20 12.05 28.59
C LEU A 168 -1.71 13.46 28.32
N ARG A 169 -2.07 14.24 29.35
CA ARG A 169 -2.49 15.65 29.21
C ARG A 169 -1.36 16.62 28.90
N LYS A 170 -0.11 16.20 29.03
CA LYS A 170 1.04 17.05 28.71
C LYS A 170 1.24 17.10 27.20
N SER A 171 1.83 18.19 26.71
CA SER A 171 2.35 18.23 25.34
C SER A 171 3.65 17.44 25.24
N TRP A 172 3.75 16.59 24.23
CA TRP A 172 4.85 15.68 24.02
C TRP A 172 5.44 15.82 22.63
N PRO A 173 6.78 15.83 22.46
CA PRO A 173 7.37 15.44 21.20
C PRO A 173 6.87 14.04 20.85
N ILE A 174 6.48 13.81 19.58
CA ILE A 174 5.86 12.53 19.16
C ILE A 174 6.72 11.33 19.53
N ASP A 175 8.04 11.39 19.28
CA ASP A 175 8.95 10.26 19.55
C ASP A 175 9.06 9.96 21.04
N ASP A 176 8.99 10.97 21.90
CA ASP A 176 9.01 10.83 23.37
C ASP A 176 7.69 10.21 23.86
N LEU A 177 6.55 10.63 23.32
CA LEU A 177 5.25 10.03 23.62
C LEU A 177 5.19 8.55 23.19
N VAL A 178 5.67 8.25 22.00
CA VAL A 178 5.78 6.87 21.50
C VAL A 178 6.67 6.01 22.42
N ALA A 179 7.82 6.53 22.82
CA ALA A 179 8.72 5.83 23.74
C ALA A 179 8.07 5.59 25.10
N PHE A 180 7.38 6.61 25.65
CA PHE A 180 6.63 6.53 26.91
C PHE A 180 5.53 5.46 26.85
N LEU A 181 4.71 5.46 25.80
CA LEU A 181 3.61 4.51 25.62
C LEU A 181 4.14 3.07 25.46
N LYS A 182 5.22 2.87 24.70
CA LYS A 182 5.88 1.56 24.56
C LYS A 182 6.41 1.03 25.89
N GLU A 183 7.02 1.87 26.71
CA GLU A 183 7.54 1.47 28.02
C GLU A 183 6.39 1.15 28.98
N ARG A 184 5.33 1.98 28.97
CA ARG A 184 4.12 1.71 29.77
C ARG A 184 3.46 0.40 29.39
N LEU A 185 3.34 0.11 28.10
CA LEU A 185 2.78 -1.15 27.59
C LEU A 185 3.61 -2.38 28.03
N LYS A 186 4.94 -2.27 28.01
CA LYS A 186 5.85 -3.33 28.50
C LYS A 186 5.73 -3.56 30.00
N SER A 187 5.46 -2.51 30.78
CA SER A 187 5.35 -2.59 32.24
C SER A 187 4.08 -3.28 32.74
N LEU A 188 3.04 -3.41 31.88
CA LEU A 188 1.82 -4.11 32.25
C LEU A 188 2.08 -5.61 32.50
N PRO A 189 1.50 -6.17 33.58
CA PRO A 189 1.61 -7.59 33.89
C PRO A 189 1.19 -8.46 32.70
N ARG A 190 1.89 -9.58 32.49
CA ARG A 190 1.49 -10.56 31.47
C ARG A 190 0.29 -11.35 32.00
N GLU A 191 -0.57 -11.78 31.10
CA GLU A 191 -1.71 -12.62 31.44
C GLU A 191 -1.24 -13.91 32.14
N GLY A 192 -1.88 -14.23 33.26
CA GLY A 192 -1.62 -15.43 34.06
C GLY A 192 -2.87 -16.32 34.19
N GLY A 193 -2.71 -17.50 34.78
CA GLY A 193 -3.87 -18.38 35.06
C GLY A 193 -4.68 -17.83 36.23
N TYR A 194 -5.95 -17.51 36.01
CA TYR A 194 -6.87 -16.91 36.98
C TYR A 194 -7.64 -17.98 37.74
N ARG A 195 -7.75 -17.83 39.08
CA ARG A 195 -8.40 -18.81 39.98
C ARG A 195 -9.57 -18.23 40.77
N THR A 196 -9.64 -16.89 40.90
CA THR A 196 -10.69 -16.20 41.64
C THR A 196 -11.43 -15.21 40.76
N LEU A 197 -12.66 -14.79 41.19
CA LEU A 197 -13.43 -13.75 40.48
C LEU A 197 -12.68 -12.39 40.48
N GLU A 198 -12.02 -12.03 41.57
CA GLU A 198 -11.22 -10.81 41.68
C GLU A 198 -10.06 -10.81 40.69
N GLU A 199 -9.36 -11.95 40.55
CA GLU A 199 -8.27 -12.09 39.55
C GLU A 199 -8.80 -11.98 38.11
N ILE A 200 -10.02 -12.47 37.84
CA ILE A 200 -10.66 -12.35 36.52
C ILE A 200 -11.04 -10.89 36.22
N GLU A 201 -11.57 -10.15 37.20
CA GLU A 201 -11.91 -8.74 37.06
C GLU A 201 -10.65 -7.88 36.83
N GLU A 202 -9.61 -8.12 37.60
CA GLU A 202 -8.33 -7.44 37.44
C GLU A 202 -7.70 -7.74 36.06
N ALA A 203 -7.73 -9.00 35.64
CA ALA A 203 -7.26 -9.40 34.31
C ALA A 203 -8.02 -8.73 33.18
N ARG A 204 -9.36 -8.62 33.32
CA ARG A 204 -10.20 -7.91 32.36
C ARG A 204 -9.80 -6.44 32.28
N ARG A 205 -9.58 -5.77 33.40
CA ARG A 205 -9.13 -4.38 33.45
C ARG A 205 -7.77 -4.22 32.78
N LEU A 206 -6.79 -5.09 33.07
CA LEU A 206 -5.44 -5.07 32.47
C LEU A 206 -5.51 -5.34 30.95
N TYR A 207 -6.40 -6.23 30.50
CA TYR A 207 -6.62 -6.48 29.10
C TYR A 207 -7.11 -5.20 28.38
N TRP A 208 -8.11 -4.51 28.93
CA TRP A 208 -8.62 -3.26 28.35
C TRP A 208 -7.59 -2.14 28.38
N GLN A 209 -6.82 -2.01 29.47
CA GLN A 209 -5.71 -1.04 29.52
C GLN A 209 -4.65 -1.33 28.45
N ARG A 210 -4.32 -2.58 28.23
CA ARG A 210 -3.38 -2.99 27.19
C ARG A 210 -3.91 -2.68 25.78
N MET A 211 -5.18 -2.98 25.54
CA MET A 211 -5.82 -2.67 24.25
C MET A 211 -5.87 -1.18 24.01
N PHE A 212 -6.23 -0.40 25.02
CA PHE A 212 -6.27 1.06 24.95
C PHE A 212 -4.88 1.65 24.67
N LEU A 213 -3.86 1.29 25.45
CA LEU A 213 -2.49 1.78 25.23
C LEU A 213 -1.96 1.41 23.86
N LYS A 214 -2.34 0.24 23.35
CA LYS A 214 -1.96 -0.18 22.01
C LYS A 214 -2.67 0.67 20.94
N SER A 215 -3.97 0.91 21.10
CA SER A 215 -4.75 1.75 20.19
C SER A 215 -4.21 3.19 20.15
N LEU A 216 -3.90 3.73 21.33
CA LEU A 216 -3.30 5.06 21.46
C LEU A 216 -1.91 5.12 20.81
N LEU A 217 -1.09 4.10 21.03
CA LEU A 217 0.22 4.00 20.40
C LEU A 217 0.11 3.92 18.87
N ASP A 218 -0.79 3.07 18.37
CA ASP A 218 -1.03 2.92 16.93
C ASP A 218 -1.49 4.27 16.32
N MET A 219 -2.35 5.04 17.00
CA MET A 219 -2.81 6.37 16.58
C MET A 219 -1.68 7.40 16.56
N VAL A 220 -0.84 7.44 17.60
CA VAL A 220 0.29 8.40 17.67
C VAL A 220 1.44 8.02 16.75
N GLU A 221 1.63 6.70 16.46
CA GLU A 221 2.64 6.21 15.50
C GLU A 221 2.20 6.35 14.04
N ASP A 222 0.90 6.55 13.79
CA ASP A 222 0.42 6.76 12.42
C ASP A 222 0.80 8.16 11.95
N ARG A 223 1.38 8.22 10.77
CA ARG A 223 1.89 9.44 10.16
C ARG A 223 1.14 9.69 8.86
N SER A 224 1.06 10.94 8.48
CA SER A 224 0.46 11.35 7.23
C SER A 224 1.21 10.78 6.01
N MET A 225 0.47 10.37 4.98
CA MET A 225 1.03 10.00 3.68
C MET A 225 1.52 11.19 2.85
N TYR A 226 1.35 12.42 3.31
CA TYR A 226 1.89 13.62 2.63
C TYR A 226 3.40 13.78 2.81
N VAL A 227 4.04 12.93 3.62
CA VAL A 227 5.50 12.90 3.76
C VAL A 227 6.18 12.46 2.45
N GLN A 228 7.23 13.17 2.03
CA GLN A 228 8.00 12.83 0.83
C GLN A 228 8.70 11.48 0.97
N LEU A 229 8.67 10.69 -0.11
CA LEU A 229 9.35 9.39 -0.21
C LEU A 229 10.83 9.46 0.17
N GLY A 230 11.50 10.54 -0.23
CA GLY A 230 12.92 10.75 0.03
C GLY A 230 13.30 10.95 1.48
N ASN A 231 12.33 11.30 2.34
CA ASN A 231 12.54 11.49 3.78
C ASN A 231 12.39 10.16 4.56
N VAL A 232 11.61 9.22 4.02
CA VAL A 232 11.26 7.99 4.74
C VAL A 232 11.81 6.71 4.11
N LEU A 233 12.28 6.77 2.85
CA LEU A 233 12.81 5.61 2.12
C LEU A 233 14.29 5.75 1.81
N LYS A 234 14.98 4.61 1.82
CA LYS A 234 16.38 4.48 1.40
C LYS A 234 16.61 3.22 0.58
N VAL A 235 17.64 3.23 -0.26
CA VAL A 235 18.00 2.08 -1.09
C VAL A 235 18.20 0.81 -0.26
N GLY A 236 17.61 -0.28 -0.70
CA GLY A 236 17.63 -1.58 -0.02
C GLY A 236 16.49 -1.79 0.99
N GLN A 237 15.78 -0.72 1.38
CA GLN A 237 14.68 -0.81 2.35
C GLN A 237 13.51 -1.59 1.78
N LYS A 238 12.93 -2.44 2.63
CA LYS A 238 11.67 -3.15 2.39
C LYS A 238 10.59 -2.53 3.26
N PHE A 239 9.39 -2.45 2.72
CA PHE A 239 8.21 -1.96 3.40
C PHE A 239 6.96 -2.64 2.85
N SER A 240 5.83 -2.47 3.50
CA SER A 240 4.56 -3.05 3.05
C SER A 240 3.51 -1.97 2.81
N TYR A 241 2.51 -2.36 2.04
CA TYR A 241 1.31 -1.57 1.81
C TYR A 241 0.10 -2.48 1.88
N ASP A 242 -0.90 -2.04 2.60
CA ASP A 242 -2.15 -2.75 2.84
C ASP A 242 -3.32 -1.91 2.32
N TYR A 243 -4.19 -2.53 1.52
CA TYR A 243 -5.41 -1.92 1.02
C TYR A 243 -6.61 -2.72 1.50
N ASP A 244 -7.64 -2.04 2.04
CA ASP A 244 -8.87 -2.62 2.60
C ASP A 244 -8.60 -3.48 3.85
N PHE A 245 -8.68 -2.88 5.02
CA PHE A 245 -8.39 -3.58 6.30
C PHE A 245 -9.42 -4.67 6.67
N GLY A 246 -10.54 -4.79 5.92
CA GLY A 246 -11.53 -5.86 6.08
C GLY A 246 -11.21 -7.09 5.23
N SER A 247 -10.97 -6.92 3.91
CA SER A 247 -10.54 -7.97 2.97
C SER A 247 -9.20 -7.61 2.34
N THR A 248 -8.17 -7.56 3.18
CA THR A 248 -6.90 -6.92 2.90
C THR A 248 -6.15 -7.53 1.74
N THR A 249 -5.71 -6.67 0.81
CA THR A 249 -4.71 -7.00 -0.20
C THR A 249 -3.38 -6.45 0.26
N HIS A 250 -2.41 -7.35 0.50
CA HIS A 250 -1.09 -7.02 1.01
C HIS A 250 -0.07 -6.94 -0.13
N LEU A 251 0.64 -5.81 -0.22
CA LEU A 251 1.77 -5.65 -1.13
C LEU A 251 3.08 -5.53 -0.37
N GLY A 252 4.12 -6.16 -0.89
CA GLY A 252 5.50 -5.96 -0.47
C GLY A 252 6.21 -5.04 -1.42
N LEU A 253 6.93 -4.04 -0.89
CA LEU A 253 7.68 -3.08 -1.67
C LEU A 253 9.16 -3.08 -1.26
N ARG A 254 10.02 -2.74 -2.22
CA ARG A 254 11.45 -2.60 -1.97
C ARG A 254 12.05 -1.51 -2.84
N VAL A 255 12.85 -0.63 -2.25
CA VAL A 255 13.70 0.31 -2.99
C VAL A 255 14.90 -0.45 -3.55
N ALA A 256 14.90 -0.71 -4.85
CA ALA A 256 15.95 -1.50 -5.51
C ALA A 256 17.21 -0.69 -5.80
N SER A 257 17.05 0.57 -6.20
CA SER A 257 18.14 1.51 -6.51
C SER A 257 17.56 2.93 -6.59
N GLU A 258 18.46 3.91 -6.70
CA GLU A 258 18.12 5.30 -7.03
C GLU A 258 19.01 5.82 -8.16
N ARG A 259 18.57 6.86 -8.83
CA ARG A 259 19.32 7.60 -9.85
C ARG A 259 18.84 9.04 -9.97
N GLU A 260 19.64 9.90 -10.58
CA GLU A 260 19.14 11.17 -11.10
C GLU A 260 18.44 10.98 -12.43
N GLY A 261 17.36 11.72 -12.66
CA GLY A 261 16.60 11.69 -13.90
C GLY A 261 15.58 12.84 -13.98
N VAL A 262 14.77 12.82 -15.02
CA VAL A 262 13.76 13.85 -15.29
C VAL A 262 12.37 13.21 -15.19
N VAL A 263 11.45 13.90 -14.55
CA VAL A 263 10.01 13.58 -14.59
C VAL A 263 9.48 14.10 -15.93
N ARG A 264 8.95 13.21 -16.75
CA ARG A 264 8.43 13.57 -18.07
C ARG A 264 7.02 14.13 -18.04
N ASP A 265 6.24 13.66 -17.09
CA ASP A 265 4.85 14.04 -16.88
C ASP A 265 4.64 14.28 -15.38
N GLU A 266 4.47 15.53 -15.00
CA GLU A 266 4.24 15.93 -13.59
C GLU A 266 2.87 15.46 -13.09
N GLN A 267 1.90 15.26 -13.96
CA GLN A 267 0.59 14.71 -13.61
C GLN A 267 0.65 13.19 -13.41
N ARG A 268 1.68 12.52 -13.96
CA ARG A 268 1.89 11.06 -13.83
C ARG A 268 3.34 10.77 -13.43
N PRO A 269 3.74 11.15 -12.21
CA PRO A 269 5.14 11.05 -11.79
C PRO A 269 5.62 9.60 -11.61
N VAL A 270 4.69 8.63 -11.50
CA VAL A 270 5.02 7.21 -11.37
C VAL A 270 5.10 6.55 -12.73
N LYS A 271 6.29 6.05 -13.09
CA LYS A 271 6.53 5.34 -14.33
C LYS A 271 6.62 3.84 -14.12
N VAL A 272 5.82 3.06 -14.86
CA VAL A 272 5.95 1.60 -14.92
C VAL A 272 7.10 1.23 -15.86
N MET A 273 8.15 0.59 -15.35
CA MET A 273 9.29 0.11 -16.14
C MET A 273 9.10 -1.31 -16.66
N ALA A 274 8.43 -2.14 -15.88
CA ALA A 274 8.08 -3.52 -16.22
C ALA A 274 6.94 -4.00 -15.33
N ARG A 275 6.12 -4.89 -15.84
CA ARG A 275 4.99 -5.51 -15.12
C ARG A 275 4.83 -6.97 -15.53
N ASN A 276 4.31 -7.80 -14.60
CA ASN A 276 3.96 -9.17 -14.93
C ASN A 276 2.92 -9.25 -16.05
N ASN A 277 3.08 -10.25 -16.91
CA ASN A 277 2.05 -10.56 -17.90
C ASN A 277 0.80 -11.13 -17.19
N PRO A 278 -0.41 -10.94 -17.77
CA PRO A 278 -1.64 -11.50 -17.20
C PRO A 278 -1.54 -13.01 -16.95
N HIS A 279 -1.98 -13.45 -15.77
CA HIS A 279 -2.06 -14.87 -15.45
C HIS A 279 -3.29 -15.53 -16.07
N GLY A 280 -3.08 -16.69 -16.67
CA GLY A 280 -4.16 -17.54 -17.14
C GLY A 280 -4.71 -18.41 -16.00
N PHE A 281 -5.97 -18.22 -15.64
CA PHE A 281 -6.70 -19.14 -14.77
C PHE A 281 -7.33 -20.26 -15.57
N THR A 282 -7.39 -21.46 -14.97
CA THR A 282 -8.04 -22.62 -15.56
C THR A 282 -9.39 -22.86 -14.95
N CYS A 283 -10.44 -23.04 -15.77
CA CYS A 283 -11.79 -23.35 -15.31
C CYS A 283 -11.81 -24.61 -14.47
N SER A 284 -12.25 -24.48 -13.20
CA SER A 284 -12.33 -25.56 -12.21
C SER A 284 -13.28 -26.69 -12.62
N VAL A 285 -14.16 -26.47 -13.62
CA VAL A 285 -15.16 -27.44 -14.06
C VAL A 285 -14.72 -28.19 -15.32
N CYS A 286 -14.13 -27.50 -16.31
CA CYS A 286 -13.88 -28.11 -17.64
C CYS A 286 -12.45 -27.94 -18.16
N GLY A 287 -11.53 -27.37 -17.37
CA GLY A 287 -10.13 -27.21 -17.74
C GLY A 287 -9.83 -26.16 -18.84
N LYS A 288 -10.84 -25.47 -19.38
CA LYS A 288 -10.65 -24.40 -20.38
C LYS A 288 -10.17 -23.10 -19.69
N PRO A 289 -9.58 -22.14 -20.43
CA PRO A 289 -9.25 -20.83 -19.88
C PRO A 289 -10.46 -20.21 -19.18
N ALA A 290 -10.25 -19.72 -17.96
CA ALA A 290 -11.26 -19.05 -17.16
C ALA A 290 -11.28 -17.56 -17.45
N THR A 291 -12.46 -16.95 -17.35
CA THR A 291 -12.70 -15.53 -17.54
C THR A 291 -13.43 -14.90 -16.35
N LYS A 292 -13.85 -15.74 -15.39
CA LYS A 292 -14.59 -15.34 -14.20
C LYS A 292 -14.00 -16.02 -12.97
N LEU A 293 -14.04 -15.30 -11.84
CA LEU A 293 -13.68 -15.77 -10.51
C LEU A 293 -14.91 -15.71 -9.63
N ALA A 294 -15.21 -16.79 -8.90
CA ALA A 294 -16.20 -16.73 -7.84
C ALA A 294 -15.60 -15.89 -6.70
N SER A 295 -16.36 -14.89 -6.22
CA SER A 295 -16.00 -14.12 -5.05
C SER A 295 -15.88 -15.05 -3.83
N GLY A 296 -14.77 -14.98 -3.11
CA GLY A 296 -14.57 -15.80 -1.92
C GLY A 296 -13.22 -15.56 -1.27
N PHE A 297 -13.21 -15.55 0.04
CA PHE A 297 -12.12 -15.14 0.91
C PHE A 297 -10.84 -15.97 0.81
N TYR A 298 -10.90 -17.20 0.25
CA TYR A 298 -9.73 -18.08 0.13
C TYR A 298 -9.86 -18.99 -1.10
N GLY A 299 -9.24 -18.59 -2.21
CA GLY A 299 -9.09 -19.44 -3.37
C GLY A 299 -10.40 -19.73 -4.09
N GLY A 300 -11.10 -18.68 -4.49
CA GLY A 300 -12.32 -18.77 -5.29
C GLY A 300 -12.11 -19.60 -6.56
N LYS A 301 -13.12 -20.39 -6.94
CA LYS A 301 -13.09 -21.20 -8.14
C LYS A 301 -13.09 -20.31 -9.38
N ALA A 302 -12.26 -20.62 -10.34
CA ALA A 302 -12.23 -19.98 -11.65
C ALA A 302 -13.18 -20.67 -12.64
N TYR A 303 -13.84 -19.94 -13.51
CA TYR A 303 -14.82 -20.43 -14.45
C TYR A 303 -14.64 -19.81 -15.84
N CYS A 304 -14.80 -20.62 -16.89
CA CYS A 304 -15.05 -20.07 -18.23
C CYS A 304 -16.50 -19.57 -18.34
N ASN A 305 -16.80 -18.70 -19.30
CA ASN A 305 -18.15 -18.12 -19.47
C ASN A 305 -19.27 -19.18 -19.52
N LYS A 306 -19.02 -20.36 -20.17
CA LYS A 306 -20.02 -21.43 -20.28
C LYS A 306 -20.31 -22.09 -18.92
N CYS A 307 -19.30 -22.32 -18.11
CA CYS A 307 -19.45 -22.94 -16.80
C CYS A 307 -19.99 -21.95 -15.76
N ALA A 308 -19.58 -20.68 -15.85
CA ALA A 308 -20.07 -19.61 -15.00
C ALA A 308 -21.61 -19.46 -15.08
N ARG A 309 -22.19 -19.42 -16.28
CA ARG A 309 -23.65 -19.34 -16.49
C ARG A 309 -24.46 -20.50 -15.87
N LYS A 310 -23.81 -21.62 -15.56
CA LYS A 310 -24.43 -22.82 -14.96
C LYS A 310 -24.22 -22.90 -13.45
N SER A 311 -23.38 -22.01 -12.90
CA SER A 311 -23.11 -21.98 -11.46
C SER A 311 -24.23 -21.27 -10.73
N ARG A 312 -24.49 -21.68 -9.49
CA ARG A 312 -25.41 -20.97 -8.58
C ARG A 312 -24.93 -19.57 -8.23
N ASP A 313 -23.62 -19.36 -8.28
CA ASP A 313 -22.95 -18.10 -7.90
C ASP A 313 -22.73 -17.17 -9.12
N SER A 314 -23.42 -17.41 -10.24
CA SER A 314 -23.18 -16.70 -11.52
C SER A 314 -23.25 -15.19 -11.43
N GLU A 315 -24.14 -14.66 -10.57
CA GLU A 315 -24.37 -13.21 -10.37
C GLU A 315 -23.28 -12.55 -9.51
N MET A 316 -22.54 -13.32 -8.71
CA MET A 316 -21.49 -12.83 -7.82
C MET A 316 -20.07 -13.04 -8.39
N MET A 317 -19.96 -13.47 -9.64
CA MET A 317 -18.67 -13.74 -10.27
C MET A 317 -18.03 -12.47 -10.83
N LEU A 318 -16.80 -12.23 -10.46
CA LEU A 318 -15.97 -11.12 -10.92
C LEU A 318 -15.15 -11.52 -12.16
N PRO A 319 -14.72 -10.57 -13.00
CA PRO A 319 -13.84 -10.85 -14.11
C PRO A 319 -12.45 -11.31 -13.62
N VAL A 320 -11.76 -12.11 -14.43
CA VAL A 320 -10.32 -12.33 -14.28
C VAL A 320 -9.60 -11.06 -14.72
N VAL A 321 -8.82 -10.47 -13.82
CA VAL A 321 -8.03 -9.26 -14.05
C VAL A 321 -6.58 -9.45 -13.63
N ASN A 322 -5.65 -8.67 -14.19
CA ASN A 322 -4.22 -8.75 -13.87
C ASN A 322 -3.91 -7.92 -12.60
N SER A 323 -4.37 -8.41 -11.46
CA SER A 323 -4.24 -7.74 -10.17
C SER A 323 -4.21 -8.75 -9.03
N PRO A 324 -3.42 -8.49 -7.95
CA PRO A 324 -3.46 -9.27 -6.72
C PRO A 324 -4.81 -9.20 -5.99
N ARG A 325 -5.69 -8.23 -6.36
CA ARG A 325 -7.05 -8.10 -5.83
C ARG A 325 -8.11 -8.81 -6.68
N ALA A 326 -7.72 -9.58 -7.69
CA ALA A 326 -8.65 -10.32 -8.54
C ALA A 326 -9.56 -11.25 -7.72
N GLY A 327 -10.88 -11.10 -7.85
CA GLY A 327 -11.88 -11.89 -7.11
C GLY A 327 -12.21 -11.39 -5.71
N VAL A 328 -11.70 -10.24 -5.28
CA VAL A 328 -11.93 -9.64 -3.95
C VAL A 328 -12.83 -8.42 -4.03
N CYS A 329 -13.79 -8.30 -3.11
CA CYS A 329 -14.60 -7.10 -2.84
C CYS A 329 -15.20 -6.40 -4.08
N GLY A 330 -15.71 -7.15 -5.06
CA GLY A 330 -16.30 -6.52 -6.26
C GLY A 330 -15.29 -5.90 -7.24
N TYR A 331 -13.97 -6.08 -7.04
CA TYR A 331 -12.95 -5.51 -7.91
C TYR A 331 -13.04 -6.07 -9.35
N THR A 332 -13.23 -5.19 -10.31
CA THR A 332 -13.40 -5.55 -11.73
C THR A 332 -12.22 -5.17 -12.62
N GLY A 333 -11.16 -4.63 -12.05
CA GLY A 333 -9.98 -4.11 -12.73
C GLY A 333 -9.89 -2.58 -12.62
N PRO A 334 -8.81 -1.97 -13.11
CA PRO A 334 -8.63 -0.52 -13.10
C PRO A 334 -9.74 0.15 -13.91
N SER A 335 -10.27 1.27 -13.42
CA SER A 335 -11.32 2.05 -14.08
C SER A 335 -10.85 2.68 -15.40
N ASN A 336 -9.57 3.00 -15.50
CA ASN A 336 -8.93 3.50 -16.72
C ASN A 336 -7.60 2.78 -16.96
N PRO A 337 -7.60 1.60 -17.62
CA PRO A 337 -6.38 0.84 -17.91
C PRO A 337 -5.36 1.65 -18.72
N ALA A 338 -5.82 2.46 -19.69
CA ALA A 338 -4.95 3.27 -20.54
C ALA A 338 -4.20 4.37 -19.78
N ALA A 339 -4.68 4.79 -18.62
CA ALA A 339 -3.99 5.81 -17.81
C ALA A 339 -2.60 5.35 -17.32
N TRP A 340 -2.31 4.04 -17.37
CA TRP A 340 -1.08 3.44 -16.88
C TRP A 340 -0.24 2.78 -17.98
N GLU A 341 -0.71 2.82 -19.22
CA GLU A 341 0.02 2.37 -20.41
C GLU A 341 0.70 3.59 -21.03
N ASP A 342 2.00 3.51 -21.33
CA ASP A 342 2.72 4.62 -21.99
C ASP A 342 2.08 4.89 -23.36
N GLU A 343 1.73 6.15 -23.63
CA GLU A 343 1.11 6.63 -24.88
C GLU A 343 2.06 6.59 -26.10
N ASP A 344 3.19 5.89 -26.02
CA ASP A 344 4.20 5.83 -27.09
C ASP A 344 3.74 5.06 -28.37
N GLU A 345 2.46 4.67 -28.51
CA GLU A 345 1.97 3.92 -29.67
C GLU A 345 1.24 4.74 -30.76
N GLU A 346 1.08 6.07 -30.62
CA GLU A 346 0.31 6.86 -31.60
C GLU A 346 1.10 7.52 -32.73
N ASP A 347 2.43 7.46 -32.77
CA ASP A 347 3.25 8.19 -33.78
C ASP A 347 3.77 7.34 -34.98
N GLU A 348 3.29 6.11 -35.16
CA GLU A 348 3.60 5.29 -36.36
C GLU A 348 2.35 4.81 -37.11
N ARG A 349 1.46 5.73 -37.51
CA ARG A 349 0.48 5.44 -38.57
C ARG A 349 0.32 6.58 -39.56
#